data_f084cc0b8fa6c4499b47a110782ade92
#
_entry.id   f084cc0b8fa6c4499b47a110782ade92
#
_cell.length_a   1.000
_cell.length_b   1.000
_cell.length_c   1.000
_cell.angle_alpha   90.00
_cell.angle_beta   90.00
_cell.angle_gamma   90.00
#
_symmetry.space_group_name_H-M   'P 1'
#
loop_
_entity.id
_entity.type
_entity.pdbx_description
1 polymer ?
#
loop_
_entity_poly.entity_id
_entity_poly.type
_entity_poly.pdbx_seq_one_letter_code
_entity_poly.pdbx_strand_id
1 'polypeptide(L)'
;MDVKITVQKIVCHEDLMAQYENPISHACFMEVGREFLSKNGQMPPDFCESAWESVRPFAEKLSQGEGNFFDGWMKDPYSAMISCNDGFRPVSFYLETVRE
;
A
#
# COMPACT_ATOMS: atom_id res chain seq x y z
N MET A 1 -14.30 3.07 10.47
CA MET A 1 -13.07 2.63 11.19
C MET A 1 -11.84 3.16 10.50
N ASP A 2 -10.80 3.41 11.26
CA ASP A 2 -9.53 3.82 10.67
C ASP A 2 -8.73 2.61 10.23
N VAL A 3 -7.86 2.82 9.24
CA VAL A 3 -7.00 1.77 8.70
C VAL A 3 -5.56 2.26 8.77
N LYS A 4 -4.71 1.49 9.43
CA LYS A 4 -3.28 1.77 9.49
C LYS A 4 -2.60 1.16 8.28
N ILE A 5 -1.79 1.96 7.60
CA ILE A 5 -1.05 1.53 6.41
C ILE A 5 0.45 1.66 6.70
N THR A 6 1.16 0.55 6.64
CA THR A 6 2.60 0.51 6.93
C THR A 6 3.36 0.13 5.67
N VAL A 7 4.41 0.87 5.36
CA VAL A 7 5.33 0.51 4.26
C VAL A 7 6.19 -0.66 4.75
N GLN A 8 5.98 -1.85 4.19
CA GLN A 8 6.65 -3.07 4.64
C GLN A 8 7.92 -3.38 3.86
N LYS A 9 7.90 -3.14 2.56
CA LYS A 9 9.04 -3.51 1.72
C LYS A 9 9.05 -2.66 0.45
N ILE A 10 10.25 -2.31 0.00
CA ILE A 10 10.47 -1.64 -1.28
C ILE A 10 11.44 -2.51 -2.06
N VAL A 11 11.07 -2.86 -3.29
CA VAL A 11 11.91 -3.66 -4.20
C VAL A 11 12.29 -2.78 -5.38
N CYS A 12 13.54 -2.88 -5.81
CA CYS A 12 14.01 -2.20 -7.03
C CYS A 12 14.46 -3.25 -8.03
N HIS A 13 13.79 -3.29 -9.17
CA HIS A 13 14.16 -4.19 -10.28
C HIS A 13 15.13 -3.46 -11.20
N GLU A 14 16.41 -3.41 -10.80
CA GLU A 14 17.43 -2.65 -11.53
C GLU A 14 17.62 -3.12 -12.96
N ASP A 15 17.47 -4.40 -13.20
CA ASP A 15 17.54 -4.99 -14.54
C ASP A 15 16.43 -4.46 -15.46
N LEU A 16 15.21 -4.39 -14.94
CA LEU A 16 14.07 -3.87 -15.70
C LEU A 16 14.19 -2.36 -15.92
N MET A 17 14.67 -1.65 -14.92
CA MET A 17 14.89 -0.21 -15.04
C MET A 17 15.93 0.12 -16.09
N ALA A 18 17.03 -0.61 -16.11
CA ALA A 18 18.09 -0.40 -17.09
C ALA A 18 17.62 -0.70 -18.51
N GLN A 19 16.72 -1.67 -18.67
CA GLN A 19 16.26 -2.13 -19.98
C GLN A 19 15.11 -1.29 -20.54
N TYR A 20 14.20 -0.82 -19.70
CA TYR A 20 12.92 -0.25 -20.15
C TYR A 20 12.62 1.15 -19.65
N GLU A 21 13.20 1.59 -18.55
CA GLU A 21 12.82 2.86 -17.93
C GLU A 21 13.69 4.00 -18.44
N ASN A 22 13.07 5.13 -18.76
CA ASN A 22 13.81 6.35 -19.04
C ASN A 22 14.37 6.91 -17.72
N PRO A 23 15.53 7.60 -17.76
CA PRO A 23 16.07 8.20 -16.55
C PRO A 23 15.08 9.15 -15.90
N ILE A 24 14.92 9.03 -14.59
CA ILE A 24 14.04 9.91 -13.81
C ILE A 24 14.87 10.63 -12.75
N SER A 25 14.48 11.86 -12.43
CA SER A 25 15.22 12.70 -11.50
C SER A 25 15.02 12.30 -10.04
N HIS A 26 13.90 11.62 -9.73
CA HIS A 26 13.60 11.17 -8.37
C HIS A 26 12.69 9.95 -8.42
N ALA A 27 12.85 9.08 -7.44
CA ALA A 27 12.02 7.90 -7.27
C ALA A 27 10.91 8.17 -6.23
N CYS A 28 10.15 7.13 -5.90
CA CYS A 28 9.14 7.18 -4.87
C CYS A 28 9.77 7.62 -3.53
N PHE A 29 9.06 8.48 -2.81
CA PHE A 29 9.52 9.03 -1.52
C PHE A 29 9.19 8.13 -0.32
N MET A 30 8.59 6.97 -0.54
CA MET A 30 8.22 6.06 0.54
C MET A 30 9.44 5.43 1.19
N GLU A 31 9.37 5.27 2.51
CA GLU A 31 10.44 4.64 3.30
C GLU A 31 9.87 3.46 4.08
N VAL A 32 10.62 2.37 4.15
CA VAL A 32 10.23 1.18 4.90
C VAL A 32 10.04 1.54 6.38
N GLY A 33 8.94 1.09 6.94
CA GLY A 33 8.58 1.38 8.33
C GLY A 33 7.68 2.58 8.52
N ARG A 34 7.52 3.41 7.48
CA ARG A 34 6.64 4.57 7.57
C ARG A 34 5.19 4.13 7.70
N GLU A 35 4.46 4.81 8.59
CA GLU A 35 3.06 4.51 8.86
C GLU A 35 2.17 5.67 8.45
N PHE A 36 0.99 5.34 7.94
CA PHE A 36 -0.05 6.29 7.58
C PHE A 36 -1.35 5.86 8.23
N LEU A 37 -2.19 6.82 8.55
CA LEU A 37 -3.53 6.54 9.06
C LEU A 37 -4.57 6.98 8.04
N SER A 38 -5.31 6.01 7.50
CA SER A 38 -6.46 6.27 6.64
C SER A 38 -7.68 6.42 7.52
N LYS A 39 -8.17 7.64 7.66
CA LYS A 39 -9.36 7.92 8.45
C LYS A 39 -10.60 7.59 7.64
N ASN A 40 -11.36 6.62 8.11
CA ASN A 40 -12.58 6.16 7.46
C ASN A 40 -12.41 5.80 5.99
N GLY A 41 -11.25 5.23 5.63
CA GLY A 41 -10.98 4.81 4.26
C GLY A 41 -10.55 5.92 3.32
N GLN A 42 -10.25 7.11 3.83
CA GLN A 42 -9.81 8.24 3.02
C GLN A 42 -8.28 8.22 2.85
N MET A 43 -7.81 8.84 1.77
CA MET A 43 -6.38 8.90 1.50
C MET A 43 -5.66 9.67 2.62
N PRO A 44 -4.63 9.08 3.25
CA PRO A 44 -3.86 9.80 4.26
C PRO A 44 -3.13 11.01 3.66
N PRO A 45 -2.86 12.04 4.48
CA PRO A 45 -1.98 13.13 4.04
C PRO A 45 -0.59 12.59 3.63
N ASP A 46 0.01 13.21 2.64
CA ASP A 46 1.34 12.87 2.14
C ASP A 46 1.49 11.47 1.58
N PHE A 47 0.38 10.80 1.26
CA PHE A 47 0.42 9.49 0.63
C PHE A 47 0.58 9.64 -0.89
N CYS A 48 1.24 8.67 -1.51
CA CYS A 48 1.42 8.64 -2.96
C CYS A 48 0.07 8.39 -3.66
N GLU A 49 -0.36 9.31 -4.52
CA GLU A 49 -1.66 9.19 -5.19
C GLU A 49 -1.75 7.94 -6.07
N SER A 50 -0.69 7.62 -6.81
CA SER A 50 -0.72 6.43 -7.66
C SER A 50 -0.77 5.13 -6.85
N ALA A 51 -0.09 5.10 -5.70
CA ALA A 51 -0.19 3.96 -4.79
C ALA A 51 -1.59 3.87 -4.17
N TRP A 52 -2.21 5.01 -3.89
CA TRP A 52 -3.55 5.05 -3.31
C TRP A 52 -4.58 4.39 -4.22
N GLU A 53 -4.45 4.52 -5.53
CA GLU A 53 -5.35 3.86 -6.46
C GLU A 53 -5.37 2.34 -6.28
N SER A 54 -4.21 1.74 -5.97
CA SER A 54 -4.12 0.30 -5.72
C SER A 54 -4.62 -0.07 -4.32
N VAL A 55 -4.35 0.77 -3.34
CA VAL A 55 -4.66 0.54 -1.92
C VAL A 55 -6.13 0.84 -1.59
N ARG A 56 -6.71 1.83 -2.23
CA ARG A 56 -8.04 2.38 -1.92
C ARG A 56 -9.15 1.34 -1.77
N PRO A 57 -9.36 0.40 -2.71
CA PRO A 57 -10.49 -0.55 -2.57
C PRO A 57 -10.42 -1.35 -1.27
N PHE A 58 -9.22 -1.73 -0.86
CA PHE A 58 -9.02 -2.51 0.36
C PHE A 58 -9.15 -1.63 1.62
N ALA A 59 -8.63 -0.42 1.57
CA ALA A 59 -8.76 0.52 2.69
C ALA A 59 -10.22 0.87 2.94
N GLU A 60 -11.00 1.10 1.89
CA GLU A 60 -12.42 1.40 2.03
C GLU A 60 -13.19 0.25 2.67
N LYS A 61 -12.95 -0.98 2.23
CA LYS A 61 -13.62 -2.16 2.78
C LYS A 61 -13.23 -2.38 4.24
N LEU A 62 -11.94 -2.28 4.56
CA LEU A 62 -11.48 -2.42 5.94
C LEU A 62 -12.09 -1.35 6.85
N SER A 63 -12.25 -0.13 6.35
CA SER A 63 -12.87 0.96 7.12
C SER A 63 -14.34 0.70 7.43
N GLN A 64 -15.00 -0.13 6.62
CA GLN A 64 -16.40 -0.52 6.82
C GLN A 64 -16.55 -1.77 7.69
N GLY A 65 -15.45 -2.30 8.23
CA GLY A 65 -15.47 -3.51 9.02
C GLY A 65 -15.46 -4.79 8.21
N GLU A 66 -15.28 -4.69 6.91
CA GLU A 66 -15.16 -5.85 6.03
C GLU A 66 -13.73 -6.38 6.03
N GLY A 67 -13.55 -7.57 5.51
CA GLY A 67 -12.23 -8.19 5.45
C GLY A 67 -12.30 -9.53 4.75
N ASN A 68 -11.41 -10.44 5.15
CA ASN A 68 -11.33 -11.78 4.58
C ASN A 68 -11.20 -11.77 3.05
N PHE A 69 -10.31 -10.91 2.55
CA PHE A 69 -10.07 -10.77 1.11
C PHE A 69 -9.59 -12.10 0.52
N PHE A 70 -10.09 -12.41 -0.67
CA PHE A 70 -9.73 -13.64 -1.39
C PHE A 70 -9.93 -14.91 -0.56
N ASP A 71 -10.91 -14.90 0.34
CA ASP A 71 -11.34 -16.06 1.12
C ASP A 71 -10.19 -16.78 1.83
N GLY A 72 -9.64 -16.11 2.85
CA GLY A 72 -8.58 -16.69 3.68
C GLY A 72 -7.16 -16.38 3.22
N TRP A 73 -6.99 -15.34 2.42
CA TRP A 73 -5.69 -14.95 1.91
C TRP A 73 -4.74 -14.49 3.03
N MET A 74 -5.21 -13.62 3.92
CA MET A 74 -4.39 -13.07 4.99
C MET A 74 -4.54 -13.85 6.31
N LYS A 75 -3.47 -13.97 7.08
CA LYS A 75 -3.53 -14.57 8.42
C LYS A 75 -4.49 -13.81 9.32
N ASP A 76 -4.42 -12.47 9.30
CA ASP A 76 -5.42 -11.63 9.94
C ASP A 76 -6.48 -11.29 8.90
N PRO A 77 -7.74 -11.73 9.08
CA PRO A 77 -8.77 -11.46 8.06
C PRO A 77 -9.08 -9.97 7.89
N TYR A 78 -8.73 -9.13 8.86
CA TYR A 78 -8.96 -7.68 8.79
C TYR A 78 -7.68 -6.94 8.41
N SER A 79 -6.96 -7.50 7.44
CA SER A 79 -5.73 -6.92 6.92
C SER A 79 -5.60 -7.23 5.43
N ALA A 80 -4.66 -6.55 4.77
CA ALA A 80 -4.34 -6.80 3.37
C ALA A 80 -2.89 -6.40 3.09
N MET A 81 -2.23 -7.11 2.19
CA MET A 81 -0.89 -6.76 1.72
C MET A 81 -1.02 -6.35 0.26
N ILE A 82 -0.90 -5.05 -0.01
CA ILE A 82 -1.15 -4.48 -1.32
C ILE A 82 0.11 -3.77 -1.82
N SER A 83 0.44 -4.00 -3.08
CA SER A 83 1.55 -3.32 -3.74
C SER A 83 1.05 -2.12 -4.53
N CYS A 84 1.87 -1.08 -4.64
CA CYS A 84 1.62 -0.03 -5.62
C CYS A 84 1.78 -0.61 -7.03
N ASN A 85 1.36 0.15 -8.04
CA ASN A 85 1.35 -0.32 -9.42
C ASN A 85 2.63 -0.01 -10.23
N ASP A 86 3.71 0.40 -9.55
CA ASP A 86 5.00 0.61 -10.20
C ASP A 86 5.70 -0.73 -10.37
N GLY A 87 5.89 -1.16 -11.62
CA GLY A 87 6.54 -2.42 -11.95
C GLY A 87 8.05 -2.40 -11.79
N PHE A 88 8.66 -1.21 -11.69
CA PHE A 88 10.10 -1.09 -11.51
C PHE A 88 10.50 -1.03 -10.03
N ARG A 89 9.71 -0.31 -9.22
CA ARG A 89 9.99 -0.12 -7.79
C ARG A 89 8.72 -0.38 -6.96
N PRO A 90 8.23 -1.64 -6.96
CA PRO A 90 7.01 -1.93 -6.20
C PRO A 90 7.21 -1.73 -4.70
N VAL A 91 6.25 -1.06 -4.10
CA VAL A 91 6.21 -0.84 -2.65
C VAL A 91 5.07 -1.68 -2.08
N SER A 92 5.36 -2.50 -1.09
CA SER A 92 4.36 -3.32 -0.42
C SER A 92 3.86 -2.60 0.83
N PHE A 93 2.53 -2.46 0.91
CA PHE A 93 1.86 -1.82 2.05
C PHE A 93 1.06 -2.87 2.81
N TYR A 94 1.21 -2.86 4.13
CA TYR A 94 0.37 -3.68 5.01
C TYR A 94 -0.75 -2.80 5.58
N LEU A 95 -1.97 -3.18 5.26
CA LEU A 95 -3.17 -2.49 5.72
C LEU A 95 -3.80 -3.30 6.85
N GLU A 96 -4.14 -2.64 7.95
CA GLU A 96 -4.82 -3.30 9.06
C GLU A 96 -5.85 -2.37 9.67
N THR A 97 -7.01 -2.93 10.01
CA THR A 97 -8.06 -2.18 10.70
C THR A 97 -7.58 -1.80 12.09
N VAL A 98 -7.74 -0.53 12.44
CA VAL A 98 -7.44 -0.07 13.80
C VAL A 98 -8.62 -0.46 14.68
N ARG A 99 -8.34 -1.27 15.69
CA ARG A 99 -9.33 -1.72 16.67
C ARG A 99 -9.05 -1.07 18.01
N GLU A 100 -10.10 -0.62 18.64
CA GLU A 100 -10.04 -0.06 19.98
C GLU A 100 -10.39 -1.10 21.03
#